data_2f2228fa842445a08e4a6efa1a945631
#
_entry.id   2f2228fa842445a08e4a6efa1a945631
#
_cell.length_a   1.000
_cell.length_b   1.000
_cell.length_c   1.000
_cell.angle_alpha   90.00
_cell.angle_beta   90.00
_cell.angle_gamma   90.00
#
_symmetry.space_group_name_H-M   'P 1'
#
loop_
_entity.id
_entity.type
_entity.pdbx_description
1 polymer ?
#
loop_
_entity_poly.entity_id
_entity_poly.type
_entity_poly.pdbx_seq_one_letter_code
_entity_poly.pdbx_strand_id
1 'polypeptide(L)'
;METIMLIKRFWLIMFVITGFTMISCSDDSDSESEEEVGDSTLIYGSWKRTYSDGGYQLISFHQDGTFVIQEVYEDGGDFNYAGFFQLNGNDLILDIDDNDEKEDKYKFRIHKLTSSLLGIQLTDIYSYGKWESVVGNGGKDEQILLFKKVK
;
A
#
# COMPACT_ATOMS: atom_id res chain seq x y z
N MET A 1 4.25 52.77 5.91
CA MET A 1 4.11 51.52 5.12
C MET A 1 3.77 50.30 5.97
N GLU A 2 3.89 50.38 7.30
CA GLU A 2 3.57 49.21 8.20
C GLU A 2 2.08 49.08 8.57
N THR A 3 1.30 50.13 8.50
CA THR A 3 -0.12 50.12 8.90
C THR A 3 -1.00 49.35 7.93
N ILE A 4 -0.61 49.27 6.67
CA ILE A 4 -1.40 48.56 5.62
C ILE A 4 -1.20 47.02 5.74
N MET A 5 -0.07 46.56 6.23
CA MET A 5 0.19 45.12 6.45
C MET A 5 -0.62 44.56 7.65
N LEU A 6 -0.83 45.35 8.67
CA LEU A 6 -1.64 44.95 9.84
C LEU A 6 -3.12 44.82 9.50
N ILE A 7 -3.66 45.68 8.65
CA ILE A 7 -5.04 45.60 8.22
C ILE A 7 -5.31 44.36 7.35
N LYS A 8 -4.37 43.98 6.48
CA LYS A 8 -4.49 42.75 5.66
C LYS A 8 -4.47 41.48 6.50
N ARG A 9 -3.66 41.44 7.57
CA ARG A 9 -3.62 40.28 8.49
C ARG A 9 -4.87 40.20 9.37
N PHE A 10 -5.44 41.33 9.76
CA PHE A 10 -6.68 41.36 10.56
C PHE A 10 -7.91 40.92 9.76
N TRP A 11 -7.96 41.23 8.47
CA TRP A 11 -9.03 40.81 7.57
C TRP A 11 -9.00 39.29 7.28
N LEU A 12 -7.82 38.69 7.25
CA LEU A 12 -7.65 37.27 7.01
C LEU A 12 -8.10 36.41 8.21
N ILE A 13 -7.96 36.96 9.44
CA ILE A 13 -8.40 36.29 10.67
C ILE A 13 -9.93 36.39 10.86
N MET A 14 -10.53 37.50 10.42
CA MET A 14 -11.98 37.67 10.51
C MET A 14 -12.79 36.79 9.57
N PHE A 15 -12.20 36.34 8.46
CA PHE A 15 -12.89 35.45 7.51
C PHE A 15 -12.95 33.97 7.97
N VAL A 16 -12.13 33.58 8.93
CA VAL A 16 -12.09 32.19 9.45
C VAL A 16 -13.16 31.96 10.54
N ILE A 17 -13.69 33.01 11.16
CA ILE A 17 -14.61 32.86 12.31
C ILE A 17 -16.09 32.86 11.90
N THR A 18 -16.44 33.29 10.69
CA THR A 18 -17.85 33.39 10.25
C THR A 18 -18.35 32.24 9.38
N GLY A 19 -17.54 31.16 9.20
CA GLY A 19 -17.87 29.99 8.38
C GLY A 19 -18.47 28.78 9.10
N PHE A 20 -18.86 28.90 10.39
CA PHE A 20 -19.45 27.77 11.12
C PHE A 20 -20.93 28.02 11.41
N THR A 21 -21.76 27.93 10.39
CA THR A 21 -23.20 27.72 10.59
C THR A 21 -23.68 26.61 9.68
N MET A 22 -23.93 25.43 10.31
CA MET A 22 -25.01 24.51 10.03
C MET A 22 -25.34 24.30 8.55
N ILE A 23 -24.84 23.24 7.96
CA ILE A 23 -25.60 22.45 7.01
C ILE A 23 -25.52 21.00 7.45
N SER A 24 -26.56 20.59 8.16
CA SER A 24 -27.06 19.23 8.17
C SER A 24 -27.61 18.98 6.77
N CYS A 25 -27.11 17.94 6.12
CA CYS A 25 -27.86 16.97 5.33
C CYS A 25 -26.91 16.25 4.38
N SER A 26 -26.86 14.96 4.58
CA SER A 26 -26.78 13.89 3.59
C SER A 26 -26.32 14.31 2.19
N ASP A 27 -25.12 13.87 1.82
CA ASP A 27 -24.92 13.12 0.59
C ASP A 27 -23.55 12.45 0.60
N ASP A 28 -23.57 11.25 0.11
CA ASP A 28 -22.46 10.35 -0.13
C ASP A 28 -21.24 11.07 -0.68
N SER A 29 -20.33 11.45 0.20
CA SER A 29 -18.95 11.68 -0.16
C SER A 29 -18.22 10.43 0.29
N ASP A 30 -17.95 9.54 -0.66
CA ASP A 30 -16.89 8.53 -0.53
C ASP A 30 -15.57 9.27 -0.26
N SER A 31 -15.40 9.75 0.97
CA SER A 31 -14.08 9.95 1.51
C SER A 31 -13.57 8.54 1.78
N GLU A 32 -12.77 7.99 0.87
CA GLU A 32 -11.91 6.87 1.17
C GLU A 32 -11.05 7.28 2.37
N SER A 33 -11.60 7.05 3.58
CA SER A 33 -10.79 7.05 4.78
C SER A 33 -9.77 5.94 4.56
N GLU A 34 -8.50 6.29 4.48
CA GLU A 34 -7.41 5.31 4.58
C GLU A 34 -7.65 4.58 5.91
N GLU A 35 -8.31 3.41 5.85
CA GLU A 35 -8.47 2.54 7.01
C GLU A 35 -7.06 2.10 7.39
N GLU A 36 -6.56 2.65 8.48
CA GLU A 36 -5.33 2.19 9.10
C GLU A 36 -5.45 0.68 9.33
N VAL A 37 -4.42 -0.08 8.96
CA VAL A 37 -4.37 -1.53 9.18
C VAL A 37 -4.50 -1.80 10.68
N GLY A 38 -5.71 -2.13 11.13
CA GLY A 38 -6.06 -2.17 12.54
C GLY A 38 -5.38 -3.31 13.31
N ASP A 39 -5.09 -4.43 12.67
CA ASP A 39 -4.42 -5.60 13.28
C ASP A 39 -3.36 -6.15 12.32
N SER A 40 -2.13 -5.77 12.57
CA SER A 40 -0.97 -6.20 11.79
C SER A 40 -0.73 -7.73 11.85
N THR A 41 -1.28 -8.42 12.85
CA THR A 41 -1.12 -9.88 12.97
C THR A 41 -1.92 -10.64 11.92
N LEU A 42 -2.91 -10.01 11.30
CA LEU A 42 -3.70 -10.61 10.23
C LEU A 42 -2.88 -10.90 8.97
N ILE A 43 -1.72 -10.23 8.79
CA ILE A 43 -0.84 -10.45 7.64
C ILE A 43 -0.29 -11.89 7.61
N TYR A 44 -0.02 -12.50 8.77
CA TYR A 44 0.60 -13.82 8.86
C TYR A 44 -0.26 -14.91 8.25
N GLY A 45 0.41 -15.84 7.54
CA GLY A 45 -0.20 -16.95 6.83
C GLY A 45 -0.07 -16.81 5.31
N SER A 46 -0.81 -17.61 4.57
CA SER A 46 -0.67 -17.71 3.11
C SER A 46 -1.83 -17.03 2.39
N TRP A 47 -1.48 -16.29 1.34
CA TRP A 47 -2.37 -15.44 0.56
C TRP A 47 -2.24 -15.79 -0.92
N LYS A 48 -3.35 -16.10 -1.59
CA LYS A 48 -3.38 -16.54 -2.98
C LYS A 48 -4.14 -15.58 -3.87
N ARG A 49 -3.55 -15.24 -5.02
CA ARG A 49 -4.19 -14.57 -6.15
C ARG A 49 -4.12 -15.49 -7.36
N THR A 50 -5.22 -15.66 -8.08
CA THR A 50 -5.27 -16.41 -9.32
C THR A 50 -5.31 -15.44 -10.50
N TYR A 51 -4.54 -15.72 -11.52
CA TYR A 51 -4.55 -14.98 -12.78
C TYR A 51 -5.68 -15.44 -13.70
N SER A 52 -6.00 -14.63 -14.71
CA SER A 52 -7.05 -14.95 -15.68
C SER A 52 -6.71 -16.13 -16.59
N ASP A 53 -5.43 -16.43 -16.76
CA ASP A 53 -4.89 -17.54 -17.54
C ASP A 53 -4.79 -18.87 -16.75
N GLY A 54 -5.21 -18.88 -15.48
CA GLY A 54 -5.17 -20.09 -14.64
C GLY A 54 -3.92 -20.19 -13.76
N GLY A 55 -2.89 -19.40 -14.00
CA GLY A 55 -1.74 -19.26 -13.12
C GLY A 55 -2.11 -18.65 -11.76
N TYR A 56 -1.18 -18.65 -10.81
CA TYR A 56 -1.41 -18.05 -9.50
C TYR A 56 -0.13 -17.52 -8.86
N GLN A 57 -0.32 -16.60 -7.92
CA GLN A 57 0.72 -16.15 -6.99
C GLN A 57 0.28 -16.48 -5.57
N LEU A 58 1.17 -17.10 -4.81
CA LEU A 58 1.00 -17.43 -3.39
C LEU A 58 2.07 -16.70 -2.60
N ILE A 59 1.66 -15.86 -1.64
CA ILE A 59 2.56 -15.17 -0.71
C ILE A 59 2.32 -15.73 0.68
N SER A 60 3.36 -16.17 1.36
CA SER A 60 3.30 -16.65 2.74
C SER A 60 4.16 -15.77 3.64
N PHE A 61 3.53 -15.16 4.66
CA PHE A 61 4.20 -14.34 5.66
C PHE A 61 4.32 -15.12 6.98
N HIS A 62 5.53 -15.19 7.51
CA HIS A 62 5.85 -15.90 8.74
C HIS A 62 6.05 -14.94 9.91
N GLN A 63 5.82 -15.44 11.14
CA GLN A 63 5.94 -14.63 12.36
C GLN A 63 7.38 -14.23 12.67
N ASP A 64 8.36 -14.88 12.09
CA ASP A 64 9.78 -14.56 12.23
C ASP A 64 10.24 -13.40 11.32
N GLY A 65 9.30 -12.80 10.58
CA GLY A 65 9.59 -11.70 9.66
C GLY A 65 10.04 -12.14 8.27
N THR A 66 10.00 -13.44 7.98
CA THR A 66 10.31 -13.95 6.64
C THR A 66 9.07 -14.09 5.78
N PHE A 67 9.27 -14.07 4.45
CA PHE A 67 8.22 -14.38 3.50
C PHE A 67 8.71 -15.30 2.40
N VAL A 68 7.77 -15.99 1.74
CA VAL A 68 7.98 -16.74 0.52
C VAL A 68 6.91 -16.36 -0.49
N ILE A 69 7.31 -16.09 -1.73
CA ILE A 69 6.41 -15.94 -2.88
C ILE A 69 6.64 -17.13 -3.82
N GLN A 70 5.56 -17.80 -4.17
CA GLN A 70 5.51 -18.76 -5.24
C GLN A 70 4.65 -18.22 -6.37
N GLU A 71 5.16 -18.18 -7.57
CA GLU A 71 4.46 -17.75 -8.76
C GLU A 71 4.44 -18.89 -9.77
N VAL A 72 3.26 -19.31 -10.20
CA VAL A 72 3.05 -20.43 -11.11
C VAL A 72 2.26 -19.91 -12.32
N TYR A 73 2.80 -20.13 -13.50
CA TYR A 73 2.21 -19.76 -14.77
C TYR A 73 1.51 -20.94 -15.45
N GLU A 74 0.54 -20.69 -16.31
CA GLU A 74 -0.23 -21.71 -17.02
C GLU A 74 0.67 -22.60 -17.90
N ASP A 75 1.73 -22.04 -18.47
CA ASP A 75 2.69 -22.74 -19.33
C ASP A 75 3.66 -23.67 -18.55
N GLY A 76 3.50 -23.76 -17.22
CA GLY A 76 4.26 -24.64 -16.34
C GLY A 76 5.56 -24.02 -15.82
N GLY A 77 5.80 -22.73 -16.07
CA GLY A 77 6.88 -22.00 -15.42
C GLY A 77 6.53 -21.75 -13.95
N ASP A 78 7.51 -21.90 -13.05
CA ASP A 78 7.38 -21.50 -11.65
C ASP A 78 8.60 -20.68 -11.20
N PHE A 79 8.32 -19.68 -10.35
CA PHE A 79 9.34 -18.87 -9.71
C PHE A 79 9.07 -18.82 -8.21
N ASN A 80 10.16 -18.90 -7.44
CA ASN A 80 10.11 -18.82 -5.98
C ASN A 80 11.04 -17.71 -5.52
N TYR A 81 10.51 -16.80 -4.72
CA TYR A 81 11.25 -15.73 -4.07
C TYR A 81 11.09 -15.88 -2.56
N ALA A 82 12.13 -15.56 -1.82
CA ALA A 82 12.11 -15.55 -0.37
C ALA A 82 12.84 -14.31 0.14
N GLY A 83 12.61 -13.94 1.39
CA GLY A 83 13.28 -12.80 1.98
C GLY A 83 12.67 -12.39 3.30
N PHE A 84 12.86 -11.11 3.64
CA PHE A 84 12.36 -10.52 4.86
C PHE A 84 11.30 -9.48 4.55
N PHE A 85 10.31 -9.34 5.42
CA PHE A 85 9.33 -8.28 5.29
C PHE A 85 9.28 -7.39 6.53
N GLN A 86 8.87 -6.15 6.31
CA GLN A 86 8.59 -5.18 7.36
C GLN A 86 7.22 -4.57 7.10
N LEU A 87 6.45 -4.40 8.19
CA LEU A 87 5.15 -3.75 8.16
C LEU A 87 5.21 -2.51 9.03
N ASN A 88 4.99 -1.33 8.43
CA ASN A 88 4.99 -0.04 9.11
C ASN A 88 3.65 0.68 8.81
N GLY A 89 2.66 0.54 9.71
CA GLY A 89 1.31 0.99 9.43
C GLY A 89 0.75 0.30 8.19
N ASN A 90 0.41 1.07 7.17
CA ASN A 90 -0.11 0.56 5.89
C ASN A 90 1.00 0.25 4.87
N ASP A 91 2.26 0.49 5.18
CA ASP A 91 3.37 0.21 4.27
C ASP A 91 3.95 -1.18 4.53
N LEU A 92 3.94 -2.03 3.52
CA LEU A 92 4.56 -3.36 3.49
C LEU A 92 5.81 -3.30 2.62
N ILE A 93 6.97 -3.58 3.20
CA ILE A 93 8.24 -3.64 2.47
C ILE A 93 8.67 -5.11 2.37
N LEU A 94 8.94 -5.57 1.17
CA LEU A 94 9.52 -6.88 0.88
C LEU A 94 10.97 -6.69 0.44
N ASP A 95 11.89 -7.34 1.14
CA ASP A 95 13.33 -7.37 0.88
C ASP A 95 13.67 -8.77 0.39
N ILE A 96 13.89 -8.92 -0.93
CA ILE A 96 14.14 -10.22 -1.55
C ILE A 96 15.59 -10.62 -1.35
N ASP A 97 15.79 -11.80 -0.79
CA ASP A 97 17.11 -12.43 -0.65
C ASP A 97 17.37 -13.35 -1.87
N ASP A 98 17.91 -12.77 -2.93
CA ASP A 98 18.19 -13.48 -4.18
C ASP A 98 19.67 -13.89 -4.34
N ASN A 99 20.51 -13.70 -3.31
CA ASN A 99 21.95 -13.94 -3.30
C ASN A 99 22.74 -13.20 -4.40
N ASP A 100 22.10 -12.30 -5.14
CA ASP A 100 22.79 -11.40 -6.04
C ASP A 100 23.25 -10.15 -5.28
N GLU A 101 24.34 -9.51 -5.73
CA GLU A 101 24.89 -8.29 -5.11
C GLU A 101 23.92 -7.07 -5.16
N LYS A 102 22.71 -7.28 -5.66
CA LYS A 102 21.68 -6.26 -5.81
C LYS A 102 20.62 -6.46 -4.75
N GLU A 103 20.49 -5.46 -3.89
CA GLU A 103 19.35 -5.38 -2.98
C GLU A 103 18.11 -4.91 -3.76
N ASP A 104 17.19 -5.82 -4.05
CA ASP A 104 15.89 -5.47 -4.63
C ASP A 104 14.81 -5.48 -3.54
N LYS A 105 14.25 -4.29 -3.26
CA LYS A 105 13.16 -4.14 -2.29
C LYS A 105 11.93 -3.55 -2.98
N TYR A 106 10.79 -4.01 -2.54
CA TYR A 106 9.49 -3.59 -3.07
C TYR A 106 8.66 -3.04 -1.94
N LYS A 107 8.12 -1.84 -2.12
CA LYS A 107 7.23 -1.22 -1.17
C LYS A 107 5.81 -1.24 -1.70
N PHE A 108 4.91 -1.76 -0.90
CA PHE A 108 3.49 -1.82 -1.19
C PHE A 108 2.71 -1.02 -0.16
N ARG A 109 1.64 -0.37 -0.60
CA ARG A 109 0.61 0.13 0.30
C ARG A 109 -0.47 -0.91 0.49
N ILE A 110 -0.83 -1.19 1.75
CA ILE A 110 -1.96 -2.03 2.08
C ILE A 110 -3.21 -1.17 2.07
N HIS A 111 -4.15 -1.48 1.19
CA HIS A 111 -5.46 -0.85 1.11
C HIS A 111 -6.52 -1.63 1.87
N LYS A 112 -6.30 -2.93 2.06
CA LYS A 112 -7.22 -3.80 2.79
C LYS A 112 -6.48 -4.97 3.44
N LEU A 113 -6.74 -5.18 4.72
CA LEU A 113 -6.26 -6.36 5.45
C LEU A 113 -7.36 -6.85 6.39
N THR A 114 -7.90 -8.03 6.09
CA THR A 114 -8.91 -8.71 6.90
C THR A 114 -8.49 -10.15 7.13
N SER A 115 -9.25 -10.90 7.91
CA SER A 115 -9.00 -12.34 8.11
C SER A 115 -9.07 -13.19 6.84
N SER A 116 -9.58 -12.65 5.72
CA SER A 116 -9.80 -13.40 4.47
C SER A 116 -9.31 -12.69 3.21
N LEU A 117 -9.01 -11.40 3.26
CA LEU A 117 -8.65 -10.59 2.10
C LEU A 117 -7.47 -9.67 2.40
N LEU A 118 -6.49 -9.67 1.50
CA LEU A 118 -5.36 -8.75 1.47
C LEU A 118 -5.39 -7.98 0.13
N GLY A 119 -5.44 -6.66 0.20
CA GLY A 119 -5.35 -5.77 -0.96
C GLY A 119 -4.09 -4.91 -0.85
N ILE A 120 -3.16 -5.06 -1.79
CA ILE A 120 -1.90 -4.32 -1.82
C ILE A 120 -1.67 -3.66 -3.18
N GLN A 121 -0.97 -2.53 -3.17
CA GLN A 121 -0.56 -1.79 -4.36
C GLN A 121 0.93 -1.51 -4.28
N LEU A 122 1.67 -1.83 -5.33
CA LEU A 122 3.08 -1.47 -5.44
C LEU A 122 3.21 0.07 -5.55
N THR A 123 4.02 0.66 -4.69
CA THR A 123 4.25 2.12 -4.67
C THR A 123 5.65 2.51 -5.05
N ASP A 124 6.64 1.75 -4.61
CA ASP A 124 8.04 2.06 -4.83
C ASP A 124 8.86 0.79 -5.05
N ILE A 125 9.92 0.91 -5.83
CA ILE A 125 10.94 -0.13 -6.04
C ILE A 125 12.29 0.45 -5.62
N TYR A 126 13.03 -0.29 -4.80
CA TYR A 126 14.41 0.02 -4.46
C TYR A 126 15.35 -0.73 -5.39
N SER A 127 16.15 0.00 -6.13
CA SER A 127 17.21 -0.56 -6.94
C SER A 127 18.37 0.42 -7.09
N TYR A 128 19.60 -0.09 -7.26
CA TYR A 128 20.80 0.72 -7.40
C TYR A 128 20.99 1.78 -6.29
N GLY A 129 20.62 1.42 -5.05
CA GLY A 129 20.84 2.28 -3.87
C GLY A 129 19.81 3.38 -3.66
N LYS A 130 18.68 3.39 -4.38
CA LYS A 130 17.63 4.41 -4.23
C LYS A 130 16.22 3.85 -4.41
N TRP A 131 15.25 4.50 -3.77
CA TRP A 131 13.83 4.27 -4.01
C TRP A 131 13.35 5.05 -5.23
N GLU A 132 12.58 4.39 -6.10
CA GLU A 132 11.91 5.00 -7.25
C GLU A 132 10.41 4.72 -7.13
N SER A 133 9.59 5.80 -7.16
CA SER A 133 8.14 5.65 -7.14
C SER A 133 7.63 5.15 -8.49
N VAL A 134 6.73 4.18 -8.45
CA VAL A 134 6.05 3.63 -9.64
C VAL A 134 4.63 4.18 -9.80
N VAL A 135 4.12 4.87 -8.77
CA VAL A 135 2.79 5.48 -8.79
C VAL A 135 2.81 6.74 -9.66
N GLY A 136 1.79 6.92 -10.51
CA GLY A 136 1.67 8.10 -11.38
C GLY A 136 2.30 7.96 -12.76
N ASN A 137 2.94 6.82 -13.05
CA ASN A 137 3.53 6.57 -14.37
C ASN A 137 2.55 5.95 -15.38
N GLY A 138 1.25 5.86 -15.05
CA GLY A 138 0.18 5.31 -15.91
C GLY A 138 0.35 3.84 -16.27
N GLY A 139 1.10 3.10 -15.44
CA GLY A 139 1.43 1.70 -15.67
C GLY A 139 0.46 0.72 -15.00
N LYS A 140 0.68 -0.57 -15.24
CA LYS A 140 -0.07 -1.67 -14.60
C LYS A 140 0.16 -1.72 -13.07
N ASP A 141 1.17 -1.01 -12.58
CA ASP A 141 1.60 -0.98 -11.18
C ASP A 141 0.65 -0.15 -10.28
N GLU A 142 -0.25 0.64 -10.88
CA GLU A 142 -1.30 1.38 -10.13
C GLU A 142 -2.45 0.46 -9.68
N GLN A 143 -2.45 -0.80 -10.08
CA GLN A 143 -3.51 -1.72 -9.77
C GLN A 143 -3.39 -2.27 -8.34
N ILE A 144 -4.50 -2.24 -7.58
CA ILE A 144 -4.60 -2.97 -6.30
C ILE A 144 -4.68 -4.47 -6.59
N LEU A 145 -3.72 -5.21 -6.05
CA LEU A 145 -3.66 -6.66 -6.14
C LEU A 145 -4.43 -7.28 -4.97
N LEU A 146 -5.44 -8.08 -5.29
CA LEU A 146 -6.30 -8.71 -4.30
C LEU A 146 -5.95 -10.19 -4.12
N PHE A 147 -5.67 -10.56 -2.87
CA PHE A 147 -5.34 -11.91 -2.46
C PHE A 147 -6.38 -12.43 -1.46
N LYS A 148 -6.69 -13.72 -1.54
CA LYS A 148 -7.55 -14.43 -0.57
C LYS A 148 -6.70 -15.27 0.35
N LYS A 149 -7.06 -15.31 1.64
CA LYS A 149 -6.37 -16.18 2.62
C LYS A 149 -6.60 -17.63 2.27
N VAL A 150 -5.51 -18.40 2.26
CA VAL A 150 -5.55 -19.86 2.14
C VAL A 150 -5.76 -20.45 3.53
N LYS A 151 -6.70 -21.40 3.63
CA LYS A 151 -6.99 -22.10 4.89
C LYS A 151 -6.03 -23.27 5.09
#